data_611927c46e36752397e09537d613aaaa
#
_entry.id   611927c46e36752397e09537d613aaaa
#
_cell.length_a   1.000
_cell.length_b   1.000
_cell.length_c   1.000
_cell.angle_alpha   90.00
_cell.angle_beta   90.00
_cell.angle_gamma   90.00
#
_symmetry.space_group_name_H-M   'P 1'
#
loop_
_entity.id
_entity.type
_entity.pdbx_description
1 polymer ?
#
loop_
_entity_poly.entity_id
_entity_poly.type
_entity_poly.pdbx_seq_one_letter_code
_entity_poly.pdbx_strand_id
1 'polypeptide(L)'
;MKRVIFSLYIEIPDEELDLQPPYPGEEIPKTIRTKQLFQDNYEFLKNRQISYAEKCDTDYILYEYDQEYIDYKNYFNKKYPFVTTYNIVNFYKIKKLYDLSEIYDEI
;
A
#
# COMPACT_ATOMS: atom_id res chain seq x y z
N MET A 1 19.67 -7.11 17.25
CA MET A 1 19.27 -6.16 16.20
C MET A 1 17.80 -6.42 15.83
N LYS A 2 16.98 -5.38 15.86
CA LYS A 2 15.57 -5.48 15.44
C LYS A 2 15.45 -5.17 13.96
N ARG A 3 14.85 -6.09 13.22
CA ARG A 3 14.63 -5.97 11.77
C ARG A 3 13.15 -6.14 11.44
N VAL A 4 12.69 -5.46 10.40
CA VAL A 4 11.31 -5.59 9.92
C VAL A 4 11.27 -5.56 8.39
N ILE A 5 10.38 -6.36 7.85
CA ILE A 5 9.92 -6.24 6.46
C ILE A 5 8.50 -5.74 6.53
N PHE A 6 8.16 -4.70 5.79
CA PHE A 6 6.80 -4.19 5.77
C PHE A 6 6.29 -4.04 4.35
N SER A 7 4.99 -4.14 4.22
CA SER A 7 4.29 -3.93 2.95
C SER A 7 3.04 -3.12 3.17
N LEU A 8 2.57 -2.49 2.11
CA LEU A 8 1.27 -1.85 2.06
C LEU A 8 0.38 -2.58 1.09
N TYR A 9 -0.82 -2.93 1.53
CA TYR A 9 -1.92 -3.34 0.66
C TYR A 9 -3.12 -2.45 0.97
N ILE A 10 -3.14 -1.29 0.34
CA ILE A 10 -4.21 -0.31 0.54
C ILE A 10 -5.25 -0.56 -0.54
N GLU A 11 -6.30 -1.30 -0.19
CA GLU A 11 -7.39 -1.63 -1.10
C GLU A 11 -8.33 -0.43 -1.20
N ILE A 12 -8.00 0.49 -2.11
CA ILE A 12 -8.75 1.73 -2.30
C ILE A 12 -10.13 1.41 -2.88
N PRO A 13 -11.22 1.93 -2.30
CA PRO A 13 -12.55 1.80 -2.90
C PRO A 13 -12.58 2.38 -4.32
N ASP A 14 -13.35 1.76 -5.21
CA ASP A 14 -13.39 2.15 -6.62
C ASP A 14 -13.73 3.63 -6.82
N GLU A 15 -14.61 4.18 -5.99
CA GLU A 15 -15.03 5.59 -6.06
C GLU A 15 -13.92 6.57 -5.69
N GLU A 16 -12.86 6.11 -5.05
CA GLU A 16 -11.71 6.94 -4.67
C GLU A 16 -10.54 6.80 -5.64
N LEU A 17 -10.63 5.92 -6.63
CA LEU A 17 -9.54 5.68 -7.57
C LEU A 17 -9.47 6.76 -8.65
N ASP A 18 -8.25 7.13 -9.00
CA ASP A 18 -7.97 7.99 -10.16
C ASP A 18 -7.95 7.10 -11.40
N LEU A 19 -9.04 7.12 -12.18
CA LEU A 19 -9.20 6.21 -13.31
C LEU A 19 -8.28 6.61 -14.46
N GLN A 20 -7.56 5.63 -14.98
CA GLN A 20 -6.72 5.78 -16.16
C GLN A 20 -7.36 5.05 -17.35
N PRO A 21 -7.05 5.48 -18.61
CA PRO A 21 -7.58 4.79 -19.78
C PRO A 21 -7.26 3.30 -19.80
N PRO A 22 -8.14 2.45 -20.36
CA PRO A 22 -7.84 1.02 -20.51
C PRO A 22 -6.59 0.75 -21.34
N TYR A 23 -6.00 -0.43 -21.14
CA TYR A 23 -4.98 -0.93 -22.08
C TYR A 23 -5.60 -1.12 -23.47
N PRO A 24 -4.78 -1.07 -24.54
CA PRO A 24 -5.29 -1.30 -25.89
C PRO A 24 -6.06 -2.62 -25.99
N GLY A 25 -7.29 -2.57 -26.51
CA GLY A 25 -8.14 -3.73 -26.66
C GLY A 25 -8.95 -4.13 -25.44
N GLU A 26 -8.80 -3.43 -24.32
CA GLU A 26 -9.57 -3.68 -23.09
C GLU A 26 -10.60 -2.58 -22.86
N GLU A 27 -11.68 -2.94 -22.14
CA GLU A 27 -12.74 -2.01 -21.78
C GLU A 27 -12.62 -1.47 -20.36
N ILE A 28 -11.89 -2.19 -19.48
CA ILE A 28 -11.78 -1.85 -18.06
C ILE A 28 -10.62 -0.86 -17.88
N PRO A 29 -10.82 0.26 -17.13
CA PRO A 29 -9.73 1.19 -16.85
C PRO A 29 -8.52 0.49 -16.22
N LYS A 30 -7.31 0.95 -16.57
CA LYS A 30 -6.05 0.38 -16.05
C LYS A 30 -6.03 0.30 -14.53
N THR A 31 -6.51 1.33 -13.86
CA THR A 31 -6.51 1.40 -12.40
C THR A 31 -7.35 0.29 -11.80
N ILE A 32 -8.54 0.06 -12.37
CA ILE A 32 -9.43 -1.03 -11.92
C ILE A 32 -8.79 -2.39 -12.21
N ARG A 33 -8.20 -2.55 -13.41
CA ARG A 33 -7.53 -3.80 -13.79
C ARG A 33 -6.38 -4.14 -12.84
N THR A 34 -5.56 -3.15 -12.51
CA THR A 34 -4.45 -3.33 -11.58
C THR A 34 -4.95 -3.73 -10.18
N LYS A 35 -6.01 -3.07 -9.72
CA LYS A 35 -6.63 -3.42 -8.44
C LYS A 35 -7.11 -4.87 -8.42
N GLN A 36 -7.77 -5.32 -9.48
CA GLN A 36 -8.22 -6.72 -9.60
C GLN A 36 -7.07 -7.70 -9.56
N LEU A 37 -5.97 -7.40 -10.26
CA LEU A 37 -4.78 -8.25 -10.26
C LEU A 37 -4.17 -8.37 -8.86
N PHE A 38 -4.11 -7.29 -8.10
CA PHE A 38 -3.63 -7.34 -6.73
C PHE A 38 -4.57 -8.12 -5.82
N GLN A 39 -5.89 -7.96 -5.98
CA GLN A 39 -6.87 -8.73 -5.21
C GLN A 39 -6.73 -10.24 -5.48
N ASP A 40 -6.60 -10.63 -6.75
CA ASP A 40 -6.49 -12.02 -7.15
C ASP A 40 -5.21 -12.68 -6.64
N ASN A 41 -4.15 -11.93 -6.47
CA ASN A 41 -2.84 -12.45 -6.05
C ASN A 41 -2.49 -12.12 -4.59
N TYR A 42 -3.40 -11.52 -3.85
CA TYR A 42 -3.13 -10.99 -2.51
C TYR A 42 -2.59 -12.07 -1.56
N GLU A 43 -3.30 -13.19 -1.43
CA GLU A 43 -2.91 -14.26 -0.51
C GLU A 43 -1.56 -14.87 -0.89
N PHE A 44 -1.33 -15.07 -2.17
CA PHE A 44 -0.06 -15.61 -2.66
C PHE A 44 1.10 -14.68 -2.32
N LEU A 45 0.97 -13.38 -2.62
CA LEU A 45 2.03 -12.40 -2.37
C LEU A 45 2.30 -12.24 -0.87
N LYS A 46 1.23 -12.16 -0.07
CA LYS A 46 1.32 -12.04 1.38
C LYS A 46 2.06 -13.23 1.99
N ASN A 47 1.68 -14.46 1.60
CA ASN A 47 2.29 -15.67 2.12
C ASN A 47 3.76 -15.79 1.73
N ARG A 48 4.14 -15.35 0.55
CA ARG A 48 5.54 -15.32 0.14
C ARG A 48 6.37 -14.36 0.99
N GLN A 49 5.82 -13.19 1.28
CA GLN A 49 6.49 -12.20 2.12
C GLN A 49 6.65 -12.70 3.55
N ILE A 50 5.62 -13.31 4.10
CA ILE A 50 5.67 -13.92 5.44
C ILE A 50 6.72 -15.01 5.50
N SER A 51 6.77 -15.92 4.53
CA SER A 51 7.77 -16.98 4.45
C SER A 51 9.19 -16.43 4.37
N TYR A 52 9.37 -15.38 3.59
CA TYR A 52 10.70 -14.74 3.47
C TYR A 52 11.13 -14.10 4.79
N ALA A 53 10.21 -13.42 5.47
CA ALA A 53 10.49 -12.81 6.77
C ALA A 53 10.87 -13.87 7.81
N GLU A 54 10.17 -15.00 7.82
CA GLU A 54 10.50 -16.13 8.69
C GLU A 54 11.90 -16.67 8.42
N LYS A 55 12.26 -16.86 7.15
CA LYS A 55 13.60 -17.32 6.76
C LYS A 55 14.71 -16.36 7.19
N CYS A 56 14.42 -15.07 7.21
CA CYS A 56 15.37 -14.03 7.60
C CYS A 56 15.36 -13.74 9.10
N ASP A 57 14.52 -14.43 9.87
CA ASP A 57 14.29 -14.16 11.29
C ASP A 57 13.97 -12.68 11.52
N THR A 58 12.97 -12.19 10.79
CA THR A 58 12.62 -10.78 10.71
C THR A 58 11.12 -10.62 10.97
N ASP A 59 10.73 -9.54 11.67
CA ASP A 59 9.33 -9.22 11.85
C ASP A 59 8.69 -8.85 10.51
N TYR A 60 7.40 -9.11 10.38
CA TYR A 60 6.62 -8.73 9.20
C TYR A 60 5.41 -7.90 9.62
N ILE A 61 5.22 -6.76 8.97
CA ILE A 61 4.08 -5.87 9.20
C ILE A 61 3.40 -5.57 7.86
N LEU A 62 2.09 -5.77 7.82
CA LEU A 62 1.27 -5.42 6.67
C LEU A 62 0.33 -4.28 7.05
N TYR A 63 0.43 -3.17 6.34
CA TYR A 63 -0.48 -2.04 6.49
C TYR A 63 -1.57 -2.12 5.44
N GLU A 64 -2.81 -1.98 5.86
CA GLU A 64 -3.99 -2.10 5.01
C GLU A 64 -4.84 -0.82 5.05
N TYR A 65 -5.94 -0.82 4.30
CA TYR A 65 -6.91 0.29 4.30
C TYR A 65 -7.69 0.24 5.61
N ASP A 66 -7.25 1.02 6.58
CA ASP A 66 -7.80 1.07 7.93
C ASP A 66 -8.05 2.52 8.36
N GLN A 67 -8.48 2.71 9.58
CA GLN A 67 -8.80 4.05 10.09
C GLN A 67 -7.57 4.96 10.12
N GLU A 68 -6.40 4.42 10.42
CA GLU A 68 -5.16 5.20 10.43
C GLU A 68 -4.85 5.76 9.04
N TYR A 69 -5.00 4.94 8.00
CA TYR A 69 -4.83 5.40 6.62
C TYR A 69 -5.88 6.44 6.25
N ILE A 70 -7.15 6.21 6.61
CA ILE A 70 -8.25 7.14 6.31
C ILE A 70 -7.98 8.50 6.93
N ASP A 71 -7.54 8.53 8.18
CA ASP A 71 -7.21 9.77 8.87
C ASP A 71 -6.04 10.51 8.20
N TYR A 72 -5.01 9.76 7.81
CA TYR A 72 -3.87 10.32 7.07
C TYR A 72 -4.31 10.88 5.72
N LYS A 73 -5.11 10.12 4.97
CA LYS A 73 -5.63 10.55 3.67
C LYS A 73 -6.44 11.84 3.81
N ASN A 74 -7.33 11.91 4.78
CA ASN A 74 -8.18 13.09 4.98
C ASN A 74 -7.34 14.32 5.36
N TYR A 75 -6.36 14.15 6.23
CA TYR A 75 -5.43 15.21 6.59
C TYR A 75 -4.65 15.71 5.37
N PHE A 76 -4.14 14.77 4.57
CA PHE A 76 -3.32 15.09 3.40
C PHE A 76 -4.14 15.79 2.33
N ASN A 77 -5.37 15.32 2.06
CA ASN A 77 -6.27 15.94 1.08
C ASN A 77 -6.67 17.37 1.48
N LYS A 78 -6.86 17.60 2.76
CA LYS A 78 -7.19 18.93 3.27
C LYS A 78 -6.05 19.92 3.05
N LYS A 79 -4.81 19.45 3.21
CA LYS A 79 -3.62 20.27 3.07
C LYS A 79 -3.19 20.40 1.59
N TYR A 80 -3.36 19.33 0.82
CA TYR A 80 -2.93 19.28 -0.59
C TYR A 80 -4.06 18.70 -1.46
N PRO A 81 -5.09 19.51 -1.78
CA PRO A 81 -6.31 18.97 -2.43
C PRO A 81 -6.12 18.46 -3.85
N PHE A 82 -4.98 18.73 -4.50
CA PHE A 82 -4.72 18.32 -5.88
C PHE A 82 -3.89 17.04 -5.99
N VAL A 83 -3.51 16.43 -4.88
CA VAL A 83 -2.69 15.21 -4.90
C VAL A 83 -3.57 14.00 -5.19
N THR A 84 -3.08 13.13 -6.09
CA THR A 84 -3.80 11.93 -6.48
C THR A 84 -3.75 10.87 -5.36
N THR A 85 -4.73 9.96 -5.36
CA THR A 85 -4.78 8.85 -4.40
C THR A 85 -3.51 8.01 -4.45
N TYR A 86 -2.98 7.75 -5.65
CA TYR A 86 -1.74 7.01 -5.83
C TYR A 86 -0.56 7.67 -5.09
N ASN A 87 -0.43 8.98 -5.20
CA ASN A 87 0.63 9.72 -4.52
C ASN A 87 0.43 9.73 -3.01
N ILE A 88 -0.81 9.80 -2.53
CA ILE A 88 -1.10 9.72 -1.09
C ILE A 88 -0.62 8.39 -0.52
N VAL A 89 -0.88 7.28 -1.21
CA VAL A 89 -0.40 5.95 -0.80
C VAL A 89 1.13 5.93 -0.73
N ASN A 90 1.81 6.50 -1.72
CA ASN A 90 3.27 6.58 -1.73
C ASN A 90 3.82 7.39 -0.55
N PHE A 91 3.22 8.54 -0.24
CA PHE A 91 3.63 9.33 0.91
C PHE A 91 3.33 8.62 2.22
N TYR A 92 2.23 7.88 2.30
CA TYR A 92 1.91 7.08 3.47
C TYR A 92 2.97 6.00 3.72
N LYS A 93 3.46 5.37 2.65
CA LYS A 93 4.56 4.40 2.74
C LYS A 93 5.81 5.03 3.33
N ILE A 94 6.16 6.23 2.89
CA ILE A 94 7.32 6.96 3.40
C ILE A 94 7.15 7.30 4.88
N LYS A 95 5.93 7.72 5.27
CA LYS A 95 5.62 7.99 6.67
C LYS A 95 5.81 6.74 7.53
N LYS A 96 5.34 5.57 7.04
CA LYS A 96 5.50 4.30 7.77
C LYS A 96 6.97 3.89 7.87
N LEU A 97 7.74 4.11 6.82
CA LEU A 97 9.18 3.87 6.86
C LEU A 97 9.85 4.72 7.95
N TYR A 98 9.48 5.99 8.04
CA TYR A 98 9.98 6.88 9.08
C TYR A 98 9.58 6.39 10.47
N ASP A 99 8.31 6.06 10.68
CA ASP A 99 7.81 5.59 11.96
C ASP A 99 8.54 4.31 12.41
N LEU A 100 8.74 3.37 11.48
CA LEU A 100 9.45 2.12 11.77
C LEU A 100 10.93 2.33 12.04
N SER A 101 11.55 3.34 11.45
CA SER A 101 12.97 3.62 11.65
C SER A 101 13.30 4.02 13.10
N GLU A 102 12.31 4.45 13.87
CA GLU A 102 12.46 4.79 15.27
C GLU A 102 12.38 3.57 16.19
N ILE A 103 11.89 2.44 15.67
CA ILE A 103 11.66 1.20 16.44
C ILE A 103 12.65 0.12 16.01
N TYR A 104 12.97 0.03 14.73
CA TYR A 104 13.76 -1.03 14.14
C TYR A 104 15.12 -0.51 13.67
N ASP A 105 16.12 -1.39 13.74
CA ASP A 105 17.48 -1.08 13.30
C ASP A 105 17.62 -1.21 11.78
N GLU A 106 16.88 -2.15 11.17
CA GLU A 106 16.86 -2.38 9.72
C GLU A 106 15.44 -2.58 9.26
N ILE A 107 15.17 -2.06 8.07
CA ILE A 107 13.85 -2.15 7.45
C ILE A 107 13.98 -2.68 6.03
#